data_c3683313e3f270681accce893951fcb7
#
_entry.id   c3683313e3f270681accce893951fcb7
#
_cell.length_a   1.000
_cell.length_b   1.000
_cell.length_c   1.000
_cell.angle_alpha   90.00
_cell.angle_beta   90.00
_cell.angle_gamma   90.00
#
_symmetry.space_group_name_H-M   'P 1'
#
loop_
_entity.id
_entity.type
_entity.pdbx_description
1 polymer ?
#
loop_
_entity_poly.entity_id
_entity_poly.type
_entity_poly.pdbx_seq_one_letter_code
_entity_poly.pdbx_strand_id
1 'polypeptide(L)'
;MLGEDRKVVAAVQKERERIAHGVEIVSEAFRKGGRLVFVGAGTSGRLGVLEAAELPTTFGIPPARVHAVMAGGKEAVFRGREGAEDDYEKGARAMARLRLTARDVVVGVSACGMTPFVRGALTRARKAKLRVIFITCWPGTELQTFVDLIIAPAVGPEVLTGSTRLKAGTATKMVLNMLTTIAMVRVGKAYGNLMVDVQTGSDKLRDRARRIVGIVTGLEPGDTDRLLRRARWNVKAAIVMQKAGLSLPRALARLRTSGDSVREAIGEDIQPRLRELLRLETEA
;
A
#
# COMPACT_ATOMS: atom_id res chain seq x y z
N MET A 1 -28.15 3.86 4.84
CA MET A 1 -26.77 3.50 4.49
C MET A 1 -25.77 4.43 5.16
N LEU A 2 -25.76 5.73 4.92
CA LEU A 2 -24.76 6.66 5.49
C LEU A 2 -24.64 6.57 7.03
N GLY A 3 -25.75 6.41 7.77
CA GLY A 3 -25.73 6.22 9.22
C GLY A 3 -24.98 4.95 9.65
N GLU A 4 -25.08 3.88 8.88
CA GLU A 4 -24.32 2.65 9.09
C GLU A 4 -22.85 2.79 8.69
N ASP A 5 -22.58 3.45 7.57
CA ASP A 5 -21.22 3.64 7.08
C ASP A 5 -20.35 4.47 8.03
N ARG A 6 -20.94 5.41 8.79
CA ARG A 6 -20.25 6.17 9.86
C ARG A 6 -19.60 5.27 10.92
N LYS A 7 -20.15 4.07 11.17
CA LYS A 7 -19.61 3.11 12.15
C LYS A 7 -18.28 2.50 11.71
N VAL A 8 -17.98 2.50 10.40
CA VAL A 8 -16.80 1.87 9.84
C VAL A 8 -15.52 2.51 10.36
N VAL A 9 -15.45 3.84 10.35
CA VAL A 9 -14.26 4.58 10.82
C VAL A 9 -13.92 4.23 12.26
N ALA A 10 -14.93 4.23 13.15
CA ALA A 10 -14.76 3.88 14.55
C ALA A 10 -14.30 2.42 14.74
N ALA A 11 -14.83 1.48 13.95
CA ALA A 11 -14.41 0.08 13.98
C ALA A 11 -12.96 -0.08 13.56
N VAL A 12 -12.53 0.58 12.49
CA VAL A 12 -11.14 0.56 12.01
C VAL A 12 -10.21 1.23 13.01
N GLN A 13 -10.63 2.33 13.64
CA GLN A 13 -9.83 3.04 14.65
C GLN A 13 -9.49 2.17 15.87
N LYS A 14 -10.37 1.25 16.26
CA LYS A 14 -10.09 0.29 17.34
C LYS A 14 -8.96 -0.67 17.01
N GLU A 15 -8.68 -0.90 15.74
CA GLU A 15 -7.60 -1.77 15.25
C GLU A 15 -6.27 -1.03 15.02
N ARG A 16 -6.15 0.26 15.38
CA ARG A 16 -4.99 1.12 15.09
C ARG A 16 -3.65 0.51 15.47
N GLU A 17 -3.55 -0.17 16.61
CA GLU A 17 -2.30 -0.77 17.10
C GLU A 17 -1.91 -1.99 16.27
N ARG A 18 -2.90 -2.83 15.90
CA ARG A 18 -2.69 -3.96 15.00
C ARG A 18 -2.34 -3.51 13.59
N ILE A 19 -2.98 -2.44 13.11
CA ILE A 19 -2.63 -1.83 11.83
C ILE A 19 -1.20 -1.31 11.87
N ALA A 20 -0.79 -0.61 12.93
CA ALA A 20 0.58 -0.13 13.09
C ALA A 20 1.60 -1.28 13.09
N HIS A 21 1.31 -2.38 13.77
CA HIS A 21 2.15 -3.59 13.73
C HIS A 21 2.20 -4.18 12.31
N GLY A 22 1.07 -4.25 11.61
CA GLY A 22 1.03 -4.68 10.21
C GLY A 22 1.87 -3.82 9.28
N VAL A 23 1.83 -2.50 9.48
CA VAL A 23 2.70 -1.55 8.78
C VAL A 23 4.18 -1.86 9.00
N GLU A 24 4.59 -2.22 10.23
CA GLU A 24 5.98 -2.59 10.51
C GLU A 24 6.39 -3.84 9.77
N ILE A 25 5.56 -4.89 9.79
CA ILE A 25 5.80 -6.14 9.07
C ILE A 25 5.98 -5.88 7.57
N VAL A 26 5.07 -5.09 6.96
CA VAL A 26 5.13 -4.77 5.53
C VAL A 26 6.34 -3.91 5.19
N SER A 27 6.63 -2.88 6.01
CA SER A 27 7.80 -2.01 5.82
C SER A 27 9.12 -2.78 5.88
N GLU A 28 9.24 -3.70 6.83
CA GLU A 28 10.42 -4.54 6.99
C GLU A 28 10.61 -5.45 5.76
N ALA A 29 9.53 -6.06 5.26
CA ALA A 29 9.59 -6.86 4.03
C ALA A 29 10.11 -6.04 2.84
N PHE A 30 9.59 -4.83 2.65
CA PHE A 30 10.08 -3.95 1.57
C PHE A 30 11.55 -3.55 1.74
N ARG A 31 12.00 -3.21 2.96
CA ARG A 31 13.42 -2.91 3.22
C ARG A 31 14.35 -4.10 2.90
N LYS A 32 13.90 -5.31 3.21
CA LYS A 32 14.65 -6.56 2.94
C LYS A 32 14.57 -7.03 1.48
N GLY A 33 13.94 -6.27 0.59
CA GLY A 33 13.76 -6.66 -0.81
C GLY A 33 12.66 -7.70 -1.03
N GLY A 34 11.80 -7.97 -0.04
CA GLY A 34 10.67 -8.90 -0.10
C GLY A 34 9.49 -8.36 -0.90
N ARG A 35 8.50 -9.21 -1.13
CA ARG A 35 7.25 -8.94 -1.86
C ARG A 35 6.06 -8.90 -0.92
N LEU A 36 5.03 -8.17 -1.31
CA LEU A 36 3.73 -8.16 -0.67
C LEU A 36 2.73 -8.92 -1.54
N VAL A 37 2.00 -9.87 -0.96
CA VAL A 37 1.03 -10.68 -1.69
C VAL A 37 -0.33 -10.61 -1.01
N PHE A 38 -1.32 -10.08 -1.70
CA PHE A 38 -2.71 -10.10 -1.26
C PHE A 38 -3.40 -11.38 -1.74
N VAL A 39 -4.21 -11.97 -0.88
CA VAL A 39 -4.99 -13.17 -1.21
C VAL A 39 -6.43 -12.97 -0.77
N GLY A 40 -7.39 -13.17 -1.67
CA GLY A 40 -8.80 -13.02 -1.35
C GLY A 40 -9.74 -13.62 -2.38
N ALA A 41 -11.02 -13.66 -2.05
CA ALA A 41 -12.10 -14.04 -2.94
C ALA A 41 -13.12 -12.90 -3.07
N GLY A 42 -13.90 -12.86 -4.14
CA GLY A 42 -14.95 -11.88 -4.35
C GLY A 42 -14.47 -10.43 -4.18
N THR A 43 -15.18 -9.62 -3.40
CA THR A 43 -14.82 -8.23 -3.09
C THR A 43 -13.46 -8.13 -2.41
N SER A 44 -13.15 -9.01 -1.46
CA SER A 44 -11.86 -9.04 -0.76
C SER A 44 -10.68 -9.23 -1.71
N GLY A 45 -10.82 -10.14 -2.68
CA GLY A 45 -9.80 -10.35 -3.72
C GLY A 45 -9.65 -9.13 -4.64
N ARG A 46 -10.76 -8.48 -5.03
CA ARG A 46 -10.74 -7.27 -5.87
C ARG A 46 -10.05 -6.09 -5.18
N LEU A 47 -10.26 -5.93 -3.88
CA LEU A 47 -9.55 -4.90 -3.09
C LEU A 47 -8.04 -5.16 -3.07
N GLY A 48 -7.61 -6.43 -2.93
CA GLY A 48 -6.21 -6.81 -3.06
C GLY A 48 -5.63 -6.54 -4.46
N VAL A 49 -6.42 -6.77 -5.52
CA VAL A 49 -6.03 -6.43 -6.90
C VAL A 49 -5.86 -4.92 -7.07
N LEU A 50 -6.79 -4.12 -6.53
CA LEU A 50 -6.72 -2.67 -6.54
C LEU A 50 -5.41 -2.17 -5.91
N GLU A 51 -5.08 -2.61 -4.70
CA GLU A 51 -3.84 -2.25 -4.03
C GLU A 51 -2.60 -2.65 -4.83
N ALA A 52 -2.59 -3.86 -5.38
CA ALA A 52 -1.46 -4.35 -6.17
C ALA A 52 -1.24 -3.54 -7.47
N ALA A 53 -2.31 -3.01 -8.05
CA ALA A 53 -2.25 -2.18 -9.25
C ALA A 53 -1.79 -0.74 -8.94
N GLU A 54 -2.23 -0.16 -7.81
CA GLU A 54 -1.98 1.25 -7.48
C GLU A 54 -0.61 1.51 -6.85
N LEU A 55 -0.06 0.56 -6.09
CA LEU A 55 1.23 0.73 -5.43
C LEU A 55 2.40 1.04 -6.39
N PRO A 56 2.55 0.36 -7.54
CA PRO A 56 3.60 0.70 -8.50
C PRO A 56 3.47 2.11 -9.08
N THR A 57 2.26 2.54 -9.40
CA THR A 57 2.01 3.85 -10.02
C THR A 57 2.19 4.99 -9.03
N THR A 58 1.79 4.77 -7.77
CA THR A 58 1.83 5.78 -6.71
C THR A 58 3.24 5.94 -6.13
N PHE A 59 3.94 4.85 -5.91
CA PHE A 59 5.20 4.82 -5.15
C PHE A 59 6.42 4.38 -5.97
N GLY A 60 6.28 4.17 -7.26
CA GLY A 60 7.40 3.82 -8.15
C GLY A 60 8.04 2.47 -7.83
N ILE A 61 7.37 1.58 -7.10
CA ILE A 61 7.90 0.24 -6.83
C ILE A 61 7.76 -0.67 -8.04
N PRO A 62 8.69 -1.60 -8.26
CA PRO A 62 8.56 -2.57 -9.35
C PRO A 62 7.27 -3.40 -9.21
N PRO A 63 6.48 -3.59 -10.28
CA PRO A 63 5.25 -4.41 -10.23
C PRO A 63 5.48 -5.84 -9.69
N ALA A 64 6.66 -6.38 -9.90
CA ALA A 64 7.06 -7.69 -9.36
C ALA A 64 7.17 -7.74 -7.82
N ARG A 65 7.08 -6.59 -7.14
CA ARG A 65 7.16 -6.51 -5.67
C ARG A 65 5.80 -6.63 -4.99
N VAL A 66 4.69 -6.49 -5.74
CA VAL A 66 3.33 -6.61 -5.20
C VAL A 66 2.50 -7.50 -6.09
N HIS A 67 1.81 -8.46 -5.49
CA HIS A 67 0.97 -9.41 -6.21
C HIS A 67 -0.41 -9.50 -5.57
N ALA A 68 -1.41 -9.83 -6.37
CA ALA A 68 -2.73 -10.23 -5.89
C ALA A 68 -3.07 -11.62 -6.41
N VAL A 69 -3.53 -12.48 -5.50
CA VAL A 69 -4.00 -13.83 -5.77
C VAL A 69 -5.50 -13.86 -5.48
N MET A 70 -6.29 -14.03 -6.52
CA MET A 70 -7.74 -14.01 -6.43
C MET A 70 -8.34 -15.37 -6.74
N ALA A 71 -9.29 -15.82 -5.92
CA ALA A 71 -10.10 -17.00 -6.22
C ALA A 71 -10.82 -16.82 -7.55
N GLY A 72 -10.74 -17.82 -8.43
CA GLY A 72 -11.27 -17.73 -9.79
C GLY A 72 -10.35 -17.04 -10.81
N GLY A 73 -9.19 -16.50 -10.38
CA GLY A 73 -8.19 -15.91 -11.27
C GLY A 73 -8.58 -14.55 -11.86
N LYS A 74 -7.93 -14.17 -12.97
CA LYS A 74 -8.08 -12.84 -13.58
C LYS A 74 -9.52 -12.52 -14.00
N GLU A 75 -10.27 -13.49 -14.53
CA GLU A 75 -11.66 -13.29 -14.94
C GLU A 75 -12.58 -12.94 -13.78
N ALA A 76 -12.30 -13.48 -12.56
CA ALA A 76 -13.09 -13.20 -11.37
C ALA A 76 -12.98 -11.75 -10.89
N VAL A 77 -12.02 -10.97 -11.39
CA VAL A 77 -11.94 -9.54 -11.14
C VAL A 77 -13.16 -8.82 -11.72
N PHE A 78 -13.57 -9.21 -12.91
CA PHE A 78 -14.65 -8.53 -13.66
C PHE A 78 -16.01 -9.23 -13.51
N ARG A 79 -16.04 -10.54 -13.28
CA ARG A 79 -17.28 -11.33 -13.19
C ARG A 79 -17.27 -12.20 -11.92
N GLY A 80 -18.42 -12.32 -11.25
CA GLY A 80 -18.58 -13.27 -10.15
C GLY A 80 -18.33 -14.71 -10.64
N ARG A 81 -17.56 -15.48 -9.88
CA ARG A 81 -17.36 -16.93 -10.09
C ARG A 81 -17.76 -17.66 -8.82
N GLU A 82 -18.96 -18.19 -8.83
CA GLU A 82 -19.47 -19.00 -7.71
C GLU A 82 -18.61 -20.25 -7.50
N GLY A 83 -18.47 -20.71 -6.27
CA GLY A 83 -17.68 -21.86 -5.88
C GLY A 83 -16.16 -21.70 -5.98
N ALA A 84 -15.66 -20.59 -6.57
CA ALA A 84 -14.21 -20.39 -6.69
C ALA A 84 -13.53 -20.20 -5.32
N GLU A 85 -14.26 -19.72 -4.33
CA GLU A 85 -13.78 -19.46 -2.97
C GLU A 85 -13.71 -20.72 -2.10
N ASP A 86 -14.39 -21.82 -2.51
CA ASP A 86 -14.45 -23.06 -1.77
C ASP A 86 -13.25 -23.99 -2.01
N ASP A 87 -12.43 -23.71 -3.01
CA ASP A 87 -11.31 -24.56 -3.41
C ASP A 87 -10.03 -24.24 -2.61
N TYR A 88 -9.87 -24.92 -1.49
CA TYR A 88 -8.69 -24.85 -0.62
C TYR A 88 -7.39 -25.15 -1.38
N GLU A 89 -7.38 -26.23 -2.18
CA GLU A 89 -6.20 -26.70 -2.89
C GLU A 89 -5.75 -25.72 -3.99
N LYS A 90 -6.69 -25.04 -4.69
CA LYS A 90 -6.32 -23.98 -5.62
C LYS A 90 -5.65 -22.81 -4.91
N GLY A 91 -6.12 -22.43 -3.71
CA GLY A 91 -5.46 -21.43 -2.88
C GLY A 91 -4.02 -21.81 -2.54
N ALA A 92 -3.81 -23.02 -2.05
CA ALA A 92 -2.48 -23.53 -1.73
C ALA A 92 -1.55 -23.59 -2.96
N ARG A 93 -2.05 -24.09 -4.10
CA ARG A 93 -1.29 -24.15 -5.36
C ARG A 93 -0.96 -22.77 -5.91
N ALA A 94 -1.87 -21.82 -5.85
CA ALA A 94 -1.64 -20.44 -6.30
C ALA A 94 -0.49 -19.80 -5.53
N MET A 95 -0.43 -20.00 -4.21
CA MET A 95 0.65 -19.51 -3.37
C MET A 95 1.99 -20.21 -3.68
N ALA A 96 1.99 -21.51 -3.90
CA ALA A 96 3.19 -22.28 -4.23
C ALA A 96 3.86 -21.81 -5.54
N ARG A 97 3.06 -21.44 -6.55
CA ARG A 97 3.55 -20.94 -7.85
C ARG A 97 4.35 -19.64 -7.76
N LEU A 98 4.12 -18.83 -6.75
CA LEU A 98 4.81 -17.54 -6.56
C LEU A 98 6.26 -17.71 -6.07
N ARG A 99 6.66 -18.92 -5.63
CA ARG A 99 8.02 -19.20 -5.12
C ARG A 99 8.48 -18.12 -4.14
N LEU A 100 7.65 -17.87 -3.11
CA LEU A 100 7.91 -16.86 -2.09
C LEU A 100 9.06 -17.27 -1.17
N THR A 101 9.73 -16.28 -0.61
CA THR A 101 10.87 -16.42 0.31
C THR A 101 10.53 -15.86 1.68
N ALA A 102 11.32 -16.16 2.70
CA ALA A 102 11.11 -15.67 4.08
C ALA A 102 11.11 -14.12 4.21
N ARG A 103 11.50 -13.39 3.17
CA ARG A 103 11.42 -11.92 3.11
C ARG A 103 10.03 -11.41 2.71
N ASP A 104 9.19 -12.28 2.13
CA ASP A 104 7.90 -11.92 1.58
C ASP A 104 6.81 -11.95 2.67
N VAL A 105 5.76 -11.14 2.50
CA VAL A 105 4.60 -11.07 3.38
C VAL A 105 3.34 -11.43 2.61
N VAL A 106 2.47 -12.22 3.22
CA VAL A 106 1.17 -12.58 2.67
C VAL A 106 0.08 -11.94 3.51
N VAL A 107 -0.83 -11.23 2.86
CA VAL A 107 -2.02 -10.62 3.46
C VAL A 107 -3.25 -11.35 2.95
N GLY A 108 -3.83 -12.19 3.77
CA GLY A 108 -5.12 -12.83 3.50
C GLY A 108 -6.26 -11.90 3.85
N VAL A 109 -7.26 -11.83 2.98
CA VAL A 109 -8.42 -10.96 3.16
C VAL A 109 -9.70 -11.77 2.99
N SER A 110 -10.55 -11.79 4.03
CA SER A 110 -11.86 -12.43 3.98
C SER A 110 -12.79 -11.80 5.03
N ALA A 111 -13.88 -11.21 4.60
CA ALA A 111 -14.79 -10.48 5.48
C ALA A 111 -15.36 -11.33 6.61
N CYS A 112 -15.71 -12.60 6.36
CA CYS A 112 -16.27 -13.54 7.34
C CYS A 112 -15.26 -14.55 7.90
N GLY A 113 -14.00 -14.48 7.51
CA GLY A 113 -12.90 -15.28 8.06
C GLY A 113 -12.83 -16.76 7.66
N MET A 114 -13.74 -17.25 6.84
CA MET A 114 -13.89 -18.69 6.60
C MET A 114 -13.71 -19.15 5.14
N THR A 115 -13.19 -18.30 4.26
CA THR A 115 -13.03 -18.66 2.84
C THR A 115 -11.97 -19.77 2.66
N PRO A 116 -12.33 -20.97 2.19
CA PRO A 116 -11.41 -22.10 2.04
C PRO A 116 -10.18 -21.80 1.17
N PHE A 117 -10.38 -21.07 0.07
CA PHE A 117 -9.30 -20.63 -0.80
C PHE A 117 -8.23 -19.81 -0.05
N VAL A 118 -8.65 -18.81 0.74
CA VAL A 118 -7.74 -18.00 1.55
C VAL A 118 -7.05 -18.85 2.59
N ARG A 119 -7.78 -19.74 3.28
CA ARG A 119 -7.22 -20.68 4.25
C ARG A 119 -6.12 -21.55 3.64
N GLY A 120 -6.36 -22.13 2.45
CA GLY A 120 -5.37 -22.94 1.74
C GLY A 120 -4.09 -22.14 1.41
N ALA A 121 -4.26 -20.92 0.92
CA ALA A 121 -3.14 -20.03 0.62
C ALA A 121 -2.34 -19.67 1.88
N LEU A 122 -2.99 -19.27 2.97
CA LEU A 122 -2.32 -18.91 4.22
C LEU A 122 -1.65 -20.12 4.89
N THR A 123 -2.28 -21.28 4.86
CA THR A 123 -1.65 -22.55 5.34
C THR A 123 -0.37 -22.84 4.56
N ARG A 124 -0.38 -22.68 3.23
CA ARG A 124 0.81 -22.87 2.41
C ARG A 124 1.90 -21.84 2.73
N ALA A 125 1.53 -20.58 2.95
CA ALA A 125 2.44 -19.53 3.35
C ALA A 125 3.12 -19.85 4.70
N ARG A 126 2.35 -20.29 5.70
CA ARG A 126 2.88 -20.68 7.02
C ARG A 126 3.84 -21.87 6.94
N LYS A 127 3.50 -22.91 6.16
CA LYS A 127 4.39 -24.05 5.92
C LYS A 127 5.73 -23.61 5.29
N ALA A 128 5.73 -22.52 4.52
CA ALA A 128 6.93 -21.92 3.94
C ALA A 128 7.60 -20.88 4.87
N LYS A 129 7.17 -20.76 6.14
CA LYS A 129 7.68 -19.86 7.17
C LYS A 129 7.60 -18.36 6.77
N LEU A 130 6.60 -18.01 5.97
CA LEU A 130 6.33 -16.61 5.60
C LEU A 130 5.61 -15.89 6.73
N ARG A 131 5.77 -14.56 6.79
CA ARG A 131 4.95 -13.70 7.64
C ARG A 131 3.55 -13.61 7.03
N VAL A 132 2.53 -13.79 7.86
CA VAL A 132 1.13 -13.83 7.44
C VAL A 132 0.30 -12.85 8.25
N ILE A 133 -0.32 -11.90 7.56
CA ILE A 133 -1.33 -11.00 8.11
C ILE A 133 -2.70 -11.47 7.62
N PHE A 134 -3.70 -11.45 8.47
CA PHE A 134 -5.09 -11.75 8.09
C PHE A 134 -6.00 -10.57 8.41
N ILE A 135 -6.78 -10.13 7.42
CA ILE A 135 -7.77 -9.06 7.55
C ILE A 135 -9.15 -9.66 7.43
N THR A 136 -9.98 -9.43 8.44
CA THR A 136 -11.37 -9.89 8.49
C THR A 136 -12.25 -8.87 9.18
N CYS A 137 -13.57 -8.92 8.97
CA CYS A 137 -14.55 -8.16 9.76
C CYS A 137 -15.28 -9.02 10.79
N TRP A 138 -14.81 -10.25 10.98
CA TRP A 138 -15.36 -11.23 11.92
C TRP A 138 -14.32 -11.60 13.00
N PRO A 139 -14.38 -11.00 14.21
CA PRO A 139 -13.36 -11.20 15.25
C PRO A 139 -13.24 -12.63 15.77
N GLY A 140 -14.27 -13.45 15.65
CA GLY A 140 -14.33 -14.84 16.14
C GLY A 140 -13.80 -15.89 15.17
N THR A 141 -12.99 -15.52 14.16
CA THR A 141 -12.49 -16.49 13.15
C THR A 141 -11.49 -17.50 13.72
N GLU A 142 -11.63 -18.77 13.34
CA GLU A 142 -10.68 -19.84 13.71
C GLU A 142 -9.26 -19.64 13.11
N LEU A 143 -9.12 -18.80 12.08
CA LEU A 143 -7.82 -18.48 11.48
C LEU A 143 -6.89 -17.68 12.40
N GLN A 144 -7.41 -17.22 13.56
CA GLN A 144 -6.62 -16.48 14.56
C GLN A 144 -5.47 -17.31 15.14
N THR A 145 -5.55 -18.63 15.12
CA THR A 145 -4.60 -19.49 15.81
C THR A 145 -3.29 -19.72 15.06
N PHE A 146 -3.21 -19.41 13.77
CA PHE A 146 -2.03 -19.76 12.96
C PHE A 146 -1.45 -18.62 12.09
N VAL A 147 -1.94 -17.38 12.23
CA VAL A 147 -1.38 -16.21 11.53
C VAL A 147 -0.54 -15.37 12.50
N ASP A 148 0.38 -14.58 11.96
CA ASP A 148 1.25 -13.71 12.80
C ASP A 148 0.52 -12.48 13.32
N LEU A 149 -0.47 -11.98 12.56
CA LEU A 149 -1.24 -10.81 12.91
C LEU A 149 -2.65 -10.90 12.32
N ILE A 150 -3.65 -10.56 13.14
CA ILE A 150 -5.04 -10.34 12.68
C ILE A 150 -5.41 -8.89 12.88
N ILE A 151 -6.07 -8.33 11.86
CA ILE A 151 -6.71 -7.02 11.89
C ILE A 151 -8.19 -7.25 11.63
N ALA A 152 -9.04 -7.01 12.65
CA ALA A 152 -10.43 -7.45 12.62
C ALA A 152 -11.42 -6.33 13.00
N PRO A 153 -11.60 -5.29 12.14
CA PRO A 153 -12.56 -4.24 12.41
C PRO A 153 -13.99 -4.79 12.45
N ALA A 154 -14.60 -4.76 13.63
CA ALA A 154 -15.96 -5.25 13.87
C ALA A 154 -17.01 -4.22 13.41
N VAL A 155 -17.41 -4.29 12.14
CA VAL A 155 -18.35 -3.33 11.52
C VAL A 155 -19.82 -3.63 11.80
N GLY A 156 -20.12 -4.76 12.46
CA GLY A 156 -21.49 -5.23 12.71
C GLY A 156 -22.22 -5.72 11.45
N PRO A 157 -23.51 -6.06 11.59
CA PRO A 157 -24.31 -6.59 10.47
C PRO A 157 -24.43 -5.58 9.32
N GLU A 158 -24.43 -6.07 8.10
CA GLU A 158 -24.62 -5.23 6.91
C GLU A 158 -26.06 -4.74 6.77
N VAL A 159 -26.25 -3.59 6.10
CA VAL A 159 -27.58 -3.03 5.81
C VAL A 159 -28.41 -3.99 4.95
N LEU A 160 -27.76 -4.66 4.02
CA LEU A 160 -28.29 -5.80 3.29
C LEU A 160 -27.56 -7.04 3.80
N THR A 161 -28.23 -7.82 4.62
CA THR A 161 -27.66 -8.99 5.30
C THR A 161 -26.92 -9.90 4.33
N GLY A 162 -25.69 -10.26 4.67
CA GLY A 162 -24.83 -11.12 3.85
C GLY A 162 -24.03 -10.39 2.76
N SER A 163 -24.32 -9.12 2.45
CA SER A 163 -23.63 -8.38 1.41
C SER A 163 -22.37 -7.67 1.93
N THR A 164 -21.32 -8.43 2.19
CA THR A 164 -20.05 -7.97 2.80
C THR A 164 -19.20 -7.03 1.90
N ARG A 165 -19.68 -6.70 0.71
CA ARG A 165 -19.09 -5.66 -0.14
C ARG A 165 -19.33 -4.23 0.38
N LEU A 166 -20.23 -4.05 1.35
CA LEU A 166 -20.66 -2.75 1.90
C LEU A 166 -19.70 -2.30 3.02
N LYS A 167 -20.14 -2.32 4.30
CA LYS A 167 -19.30 -1.87 5.43
C LYS A 167 -18.01 -2.66 5.57
N ALA A 168 -18.06 -3.98 5.45
CA ALA A 168 -16.88 -4.82 5.50
C ALA A 168 -15.89 -4.52 4.36
N GLY A 169 -16.40 -4.30 3.14
CA GLY A 169 -15.58 -3.86 2.02
C GLY A 169 -14.92 -2.51 2.26
N THR A 170 -15.67 -1.54 2.78
CA THR A 170 -15.14 -0.20 3.13
C THR A 170 -14.08 -0.28 4.22
N ALA A 171 -14.32 -1.02 5.30
CA ALA A 171 -13.35 -1.23 6.37
C ALA A 171 -12.06 -1.90 5.85
N THR A 172 -12.21 -2.95 5.05
CA THR A 172 -11.08 -3.65 4.42
C THR A 172 -10.24 -2.71 3.56
N LYS A 173 -10.89 -1.90 2.71
CA LYS A 173 -10.20 -0.91 1.87
C LYS A 173 -9.43 0.10 2.72
N MET A 174 -10.00 0.60 3.80
CA MET A 174 -9.31 1.51 4.72
C MET A 174 -8.09 0.86 5.36
N VAL A 175 -8.20 -0.37 5.84
CA VAL A 175 -7.09 -1.12 6.44
C VAL A 175 -5.97 -1.36 5.41
N LEU A 176 -6.31 -1.82 4.21
CA LEU A 176 -5.34 -2.05 3.14
C LEU A 176 -4.58 -0.77 2.77
N ASN A 177 -5.30 0.35 2.57
CA ASN A 177 -4.67 1.64 2.27
C ASN A 177 -3.73 2.12 3.40
N MET A 178 -4.11 1.94 4.67
CA MET A 178 -3.24 2.30 5.79
C MET A 178 -1.99 1.42 5.83
N LEU A 179 -2.13 0.10 5.67
CA LEU A 179 -0.99 -0.83 5.65
C LEU A 179 0.01 -0.47 4.54
N THR A 180 -0.48 -0.23 3.34
CA THR A 180 0.37 0.00 2.17
C THR A 180 0.93 1.41 2.15
N THR A 181 0.09 2.43 2.29
CA THR A 181 0.53 3.83 2.23
C THR A 181 1.51 4.16 3.35
N ILE A 182 1.20 3.79 4.60
CA ILE A 182 2.10 4.10 5.72
C ILE A 182 3.40 3.29 5.61
N ALA A 183 3.35 2.04 5.14
CA ALA A 183 4.56 1.27 4.88
C ALA A 183 5.42 1.94 3.80
N MET A 184 4.83 2.45 2.72
CA MET A 184 5.55 3.18 1.67
C MET A 184 6.15 4.49 2.21
N VAL A 185 5.44 5.24 3.05
CA VAL A 185 6.01 6.41 3.75
C VAL A 185 7.22 6.01 4.58
N ARG A 186 7.13 4.93 5.35
CA ARG A 186 8.23 4.42 6.20
C ARG A 186 9.45 3.92 5.42
N VAL A 187 9.30 3.54 4.18
CA VAL A 187 10.42 3.14 3.30
C VAL A 187 10.86 4.28 2.37
N GLY A 188 10.52 5.52 2.71
CA GLY A 188 11.04 6.71 2.03
C GLY A 188 10.37 7.03 0.69
N LYS A 189 9.17 6.49 0.41
CA LYS A 189 8.46 6.71 -0.86
C LYS A 189 7.62 7.99 -0.88
N ALA A 190 7.60 8.74 0.22
CA ALA A 190 6.95 10.04 0.34
C ALA A 190 7.86 11.05 1.04
N TYR A 191 7.60 12.33 0.82
CA TYR A 191 8.24 13.41 1.53
C TYR A 191 7.16 14.37 2.06
N GLY A 192 6.91 14.36 3.36
CA GLY A 192 5.68 14.89 3.92
C GLY A 192 4.46 14.15 3.37
N ASN A 193 3.53 14.87 2.75
CA ASN A 193 2.38 14.31 2.04
C ASN A 193 2.59 14.26 0.50
N LEU A 194 3.83 14.48 0.02
CA LEU A 194 4.13 14.55 -1.40
C LEU A 194 4.62 13.20 -1.95
N MET A 195 4.08 12.82 -3.10
CA MET A 195 4.45 11.60 -3.84
C MET A 195 5.76 11.82 -4.61
N VAL A 196 6.91 11.69 -3.94
CA VAL A 196 8.23 11.98 -4.55
C VAL A 196 8.80 10.85 -5.41
N ASP A 197 8.21 9.67 -5.39
CA ASP A 197 8.58 8.52 -6.22
C ASP A 197 7.58 8.28 -7.37
N VAL A 198 6.85 9.30 -7.77
CA VAL A 198 5.90 9.22 -8.87
C VAL A 198 6.61 8.87 -10.19
N GLN A 199 6.03 7.92 -10.94
CA GLN A 199 6.47 7.64 -12.30
C GLN A 199 6.07 8.78 -13.24
N THR A 200 6.99 9.24 -14.09
CA THR A 200 6.78 10.39 -14.98
C THR A 200 6.42 10.00 -16.42
N GLY A 201 5.72 8.88 -16.57
CA GLY A 201 5.39 8.27 -17.86
C GLY A 201 4.25 8.95 -18.66
N SER A 202 3.53 9.91 -18.08
CA SER A 202 2.46 10.67 -18.77
C SER A 202 2.59 12.17 -18.49
N ASP A 203 1.94 13.00 -19.31
CA ASP A 203 1.95 14.45 -19.14
C ASP A 203 1.38 14.88 -17.79
N LYS A 204 0.27 14.26 -17.35
CA LYS A 204 -0.30 14.45 -16.01
C LYS A 204 0.73 14.18 -14.90
N LEU A 205 1.51 13.12 -15.02
CA LEU A 205 2.50 12.74 -14.01
C LEU A 205 3.74 13.64 -14.07
N ARG A 206 4.13 14.10 -15.25
CA ARG A 206 5.19 15.11 -15.42
C ARG A 206 4.78 16.46 -14.83
N ASP A 207 3.54 16.88 -15.05
CA ASP A 207 2.99 18.11 -14.43
C ASP A 207 2.98 18.02 -12.90
N ARG A 208 2.56 16.87 -12.35
CA ARG A 208 2.66 16.60 -10.91
C ARG A 208 4.10 16.70 -10.41
N ALA A 209 5.06 16.12 -11.13
CA ALA A 209 6.48 16.19 -10.79
C ALA A 209 6.99 17.64 -10.73
N ARG A 210 6.61 18.49 -11.71
CA ARG A 210 6.93 19.93 -11.70
C ARG A 210 6.39 20.61 -10.46
N ARG A 211 5.12 20.41 -10.16
CA ARG A 211 4.47 21.01 -8.97
C ARG A 211 5.16 20.57 -7.68
N ILE A 212 5.43 19.29 -7.51
CA ILE A 212 6.12 18.77 -6.31
C ILE A 212 7.50 19.38 -6.16
N VAL A 213 8.32 19.41 -7.22
CA VAL A 213 9.66 19.98 -7.16
C VAL A 213 9.59 21.49 -6.90
N GLY A 214 8.70 22.23 -7.55
CA GLY A 214 8.48 23.65 -7.29
C GLY A 214 8.09 23.93 -5.83
N ILE A 215 7.13 23.19 -5.27
CA ILE A 215 6.72 23.31 -3.85
C ILE A 215 7.92 23.11 -2.92
N VAL A 216 8.71 22.07 -3.15
CA VAL A 216 9.82 21.73 -2.25
C VAL A 216 11.00 22.70 -2.38
N THR A 217 11.33 23.09 -3.60
CA THR A 217 12.54 23.89 -3.88
C THR A 217 12.31 25.39 -3.93
N GLY A 218 11.07 25.83 -4.18
CA GLY A 218 10.72 27.25 -4.40
C GLY A 218 11.13 27.78 -5.76
N LEU A 219 11.49 26.92 -6.70
CA LEU A 219 11.89 27.32 -8.04
C LEU A 219 10.68 27.69 -8.91
N GLU A 220 10.89 28.68 -9.79
CA GLU A 220 9.93 29.02 -10.82
C GLU A 220 9.74 27.88 -11.84
N PRO A 221 8.59 27.81 -12.55
CA PRO A 221 8.26 26.71 -13.45
C PRO A 221 9.36 26.37 -14.48
N GLY A 222 9.97 27.38 -15.09
CA GLY A 222 11.03 27.20 -16.09
C GLY A 222 12.32 26.57 -15.51
N ASP A 223 12.70 26.99 -14.30
CA ASP A 223 13.87 26.43 -13.59
C ASP A 223 13.60 25.01 -13.09
N THR A 224 12.39 24.79 -12.61
CA THR A 224 11.93 23.47 -12.19
C THR A 224 11.99 22.46 -13.34
N ASP A 225 11.55 22.85 -14.54
CA ASP A 225 11.61 21.97 -15.71
C ASP A 225 13.07 21.69 -16.12
N ARG A 226 13.95 22.70 -16.10
CA ARG A 226 15.38 22.52 -16.36
C ARG A 226 16.04 21.55 -15.36
N LEU A 227 15.70 21.70 -14.08
CA LEU A 227 16.19 20.82 -13.02
C LEU A 227 15.71 19.37 -13.20
N LEU A 228 14.43 19.17 -13.48
CA LEU A 228 13.86 17.84 -13.72
C LEU A 228 14.47 17.15 -14.93
N ARG A 229 14.74 17.88 -16.04
CA ARG A 229 15.47 17.32 -17.20
C ARG A 229 16.88 16.88 -16.82
N ARG A 230 17.62 17.71 -16.08
CA ARG A 230 18.96 17.36 -15.55
C ARG A 230 18.91 16.15 -14.61
N ALA A 231 17.85 16.00 -13.83
CA ALA A 231 17.61 14.85 -12.95
C ALA A 231 17.04 13.63 -13.68
N ARG A 232 16.91 13.66 -15.02
CA ARG A 232 16.27 12.59 -15.82
C ARG A 232 14.88 12.25 -15.33
N TRP A 233 14.12 13.26 -14.94
CA TRP A 233 12.78 13.16 -14.39
C TRP A 233 12.65 12.36 -13.08
N ASN A 234 13.75 12.15 -12.38
CA ASN A 234 13.73 11.59 -11.03
C ASN A 234 13.48 12.71 -10.03
N VAL A 235 12.27 12.74 -9.47
CA VAL A 235 11.79 13.81 -8.57
C VAL A 235 12.64 13.90 -7.30
N LYS A 236 12.94 12.77 -6.64
CA LYS A 236 13.81 12.74 -5.45
C LYS A 236 15.19 13.30 -5.76
N ALA A 237 15.79 12.82 -6.86
CA ALA A 237 17.12 13.30 -7.26
C ALA A 237 17.09 14.79 -7.56
N ALA A 238 16.08 15.32 -8.24
CA ALA A 238 15.91 16.74 -8.51
C ALA A 238 15.89 17.58 -7.21
N ILE A 239 15.09 17.14 -6.23
CA ILE A 239 15.01 17.79 -4.92
C ILE A 239 16.38 17.79 -4.22
N VAL A 240 17.05 16.65 -4.16
CA VAL A 240 18.36 16.53 -3.49
C VAL A 240 19.44 17.32 -4.23
N MET A 241 19.43 17.33 -5.57
CA MET A 241 20.33 18.16 -6.37
C MET A 241 20.20 19.64 -6.01
N GLN A 242 18.98 20.16 -5.94
CA GLN A 242 18.72 21.56 -5.66
C GLN A 242 19.03 21.93 -4.21
N LYS A 243 18.51 21.14 -3.25
CA LYS A 243 18.63 21.46 -1.82
C LYS A 243 20.04 21.27 -1.28
N ALA A 244 20.79 20.31 -1.81
CA ALA A 244 22.17 19.99 -1.35
C ALA A 244 23.24 20.48 -2.31
N GLY A 245 22.94 21.17 -3.41
CA GLY A 245 23.91 21.64 -4.38
C GLY A 245 24.69 20.53 -5.09
N LEU A 246 24.07 19.37 -5.31
CA LEU A 246 24.76 18.17 -5.80
C LEU A 246 24.53 17.92 -7.31
N SER A 247 25.49 17.27 -7.96
CA SER A 247 25.29 16.67 -9.28
C SER A 247 24.36 15.45 -9.17
N LEU A 248 23.72 15.04 -10.28
CA LEU A 248 22.85 13.87 -10.32
C LEU A 248 23.49 12.58 -9.77
N PRO A 249 24.74 12.19 -10.14
CA PRO A 249 25.38 11.01 -9.58
C PRO A 249 25.54 11.08 -8.05
N ARG A 250 25.93 12.25 -7.53
CA ARG A 250 26.10 12.47 -6.09
C ARG A 250 24.77 12.49 -5.35
N ALA A 251 23.72 13.08 -5.91
CA ALA A 251 22.36 13.06 -5.36
C ALA A 251 21.80 11.63 -5.27
N LEU A 252 21.97 10.83 -6.32
CA LEU A 252 21.56 9.42 -6.33
C LEU A 252 22.38 8.58 -5.33
N ALA A 253 23.68 8.84 -5.19
CA ALA A 253 24.49 8.17 -4.18
C ALA A 253 24.02 8.50 -2.77
N ARG A 254 23.75 9.79 -2.50
CA ARG A 254 23.23 10.25 -1.20
C ARG A 254 21.85 9.67 -0.86
N LEU A 255 20.94 9.60 -1.82
CA LEU A 255 19.65 8.93 -1.62
C LEU A 255 19.82 7.45 -1.23
N ARG A 256 20.71 6.71 -1.90
CA ARG A 256 20.99 5.31 -1.55
C ARG A 256 21.50 5.14 -0.11
N THR A 257 22.42 6.01 0.33
CA THR A 257 22.97 5.95 1.69
C THR A 257 21.97 6.42 2.76
N SER A 258 20.97 7.20 2.36
CA SER A 258 19.88 7.70 3.24
C SER A 258 18.61 6.83 3.17
N GLY A 259 18.70 5.55 2.81
CA GLY A 259 17.56 4.64 2.75
C GLY A 259 16.49 5.07 1.74
N ASP A 260 16.88 5.76 0.65
CA ASP A 260 15.99 6.30 -0.38
C ASP A 260 15.01 7.38 0.15
N SER A 261 15.28 7.97 1.30
CA SER A 261 14.50 9.02 1.95
C SER A 261 15.02 10.42 1.59
N VAL A 262 14.15 11.26 1.01
CA VAL A 262 14.50 12.67 0.75
C VAL A 262 14.77 13.41 2.06
N ARG A 263 13.95 13.20 3.10
CA ARG A 263 14.13 13.83 4.41
C ARG A 263 15.54 13.57 4.97
N GLU A 264 15.95 12.31 4.99
CA GLU A 264 17.28 11.91 5.48
C GLU A 264 18.40 12.43 4.57
N ALA A 265 18.18 12.48 3.25
CA ALA A 265 19.16 12.93 2.31
C ALA A 265 19.47 14.42 2.40
N ILE A 266 18.49 15.27 2.73
CA ILE A 266 18.67 16.73 2.82
C ILE A 266 18.68 17.26 4.26
N GLY A 267 18.29 16.44 5.27
CA GLY A 267 18.22 16.85 6.67
C GLY A 267 17.09 17.85 6.96
N GLU A 268 16.05 17.92 6.13
CA GLU A 268 14.97 18.92 6.22
C GLU A 268 13.59 18.26 6.26
N ASP A 269 12.69 18.76 7.11
CA ASP A 269 11.28 18.39 7.13
C ASP A 269 10.45 19.41 6.36
N ILE A 270 9.70 18.94 5.35
CA ILE A 270 8.81 19.79 4.53
C ILE A 270 7.52 20.20 5.24
N GLN A 271 7.14 19.52 6.34
CA GLN A 271 5.84 19.75 7.01
C GLN A 271 5.56 21.21 7.42
N PRO A 272 6.53 21.96 7.99
CA PRO A 272 6.30 23.36 8.31
C PRO A 272 5.89 24.19 7.09
N ARG A 273 6.60 24.01 5.97
CA ARG A 273 6.32 24.74 4.72
C ARG A 273 4.97 24.35 4.11
N LEU A 274 4.60 23.07 4.15
CA LEU A 274 3.29 22.64 3.65
C LEU A 274 2.14 23.21 4.46
N ARG A 275 2.29 23.35 5.79
CA ARG A 275 1.29 24.00 6.64
C ARG A 275 1.14 25.49 6.34
N GLU A 276 2.23 26.16 6.06
CA GLU A 276 2.22 27.59 5.67
C GLU A 276 1.48 27.79 4.34
N LEU A 277 1.79 27.00 3.31
CA LEU A 277 1.11 27.06 2.01
C LEU A 277 -0.40 26.79 2.14
N LEU A 278 -0.81 25.81 2.96
CA LEU A 278 -2.22 25.52 3.20
C LEU A 278 -2.96 26.66 3.92
N ARG A 279 -2.30 27.40 4.81
CA ARG A 279 -2.88 28.58 5.47
C ARG A 279 -3.13 29.69 4.45
N LEU A 280 -2.16 29.97 3.58
CA LEU A 280 -2.29 30.99 2.54
C LEU A 280 -3.42 30.68 1.54
N GLU A 281 -3.64 29.41 1.19
CA GLU A 281 -4.77 28.99 0.32
C GLU A 281 -6.14 29.11 1.01
N THR A 282 -6.20 29.06 2.35
CA THR A 282 -7.47 29.18 3.11
C THR A 282 -7.83 30.66 3.38
N GLU A 283 -6.87 31.56 3.28
CA GLU A 283 -7.04 33.00 3.51
C GLU A 283 -7.26 33.81 2.18
N ALA A 284 -7.11 33.15 1.03
CA ALA A 284 -7.34 33.70 -0.32
C ALA A 284 -8.71 33.26 -0.87
#